data_151d21e4544aeec75f45eb8aaca636a9
#
_entry.id   151d21e4544aeec75f45eb8aaca636a9
#
_cell.length_a   1.000
_cell.length_b   1.000
_cell.length_c   1.000
_cell.angle_alpha   90.00
_cell.angle_beta   90.00
_cell.angle_gamma   90.00
#
_symmetry.space_group_name_H-M   'P 1'
#
loop_
_entity.id
_entity.type
_entity.pdbx_description
1 polymer ?
#
loop_
_entity_poly.entity_id
_entity_poly.type
_entity_poly.pdbx_seq_one_letter_code
_entity_poly.pdbx_strand_id
1 'polypeptide(L)'
;MCCRFASEPIRLKWPNDLYTDSGKLGGVLVEARWREQAVEWVAIGLGVNVKAPPNLAGAAGLEPGIERLEVLAELVPALRAAAGASGPLAADEREEFNARDLARGKACIEPAVGRVAGITPTGELLVALADSVVPFRSGSLVLRDPQ
;
A
#
# COMPACT_ATOMS: atom_id res chain seq x y z
N MET A 1 -11.85 5.57 5.31
CA MET A 1 -12.57 5.25 4.05
C MET A 1 -13.18 3.87 4.19
N CYS A 2 -14.49 3.78 4.20
CA CYS A 2 -15.18 2.52 4.43
C CYS A 2 -14.99 1.62 3.20
N CYS A 3 -14.46 0.41 3.42
CA CYS A 3 -14.24 -0.57 2.36
C CYS A 3 -15.59 -1.24 1.94
N ARG A 4 -16.61 -0.41 1.65
CA ARG A 4 -17.95 -0.91 1.28
C ARG A 4 -17.99 -1.72 -0.03
N PHE A 5 -16.88 -1.70 -0.76
CA PHE A 5 -16.73 -2.45 -2.01
C PHE A 5 -15.99 -3.77 -1.84
N ALA A 6 -15.55 -4.08 -0.63
CA ALA A 6 -14.83 -5.32 -0.35
C ALA A 6 -15.46 -6.01 0.88
N SER A 7 -15.75 -7.30 0.75
CA SER A 7 -16.23 -8.13 1.85
C SER A 7 -15.17 -8.41 2.90
N GLU A 8 -13.92 -8.34 2.49
CA GLU A 8 -12.75 -8.58 3.32
C GLU A 8 -12.04 -7.27 3.67
N PRO A 9 -11.34 -7.18 4.81
CA PRO A 9 -10.53 -6.03 5.15
C PRO A 9 -9.44 -5.78 4.10
N ILE A 10 -9.36 -4.55 3.60
CA ILE A 10 -8.24 -4.15 2.72
C ILE A 10 -7.01 -3.91 3.57
N ARG A 11 -5.95 -4.65 3.26
CA ARG A 11 -4.64 -4.55 3.88
C ARG A 11 -3.66 -3.87 2.96
N LEU A 12 -2.64 -3.27 3.54
CA LEU A 12 -1.56 -2.58 2.84
C LEU A 12 -0.30 -3.45 2.87
N LYS A 13 0.42 -3.49 1.76
CA LYS A 13 1.76 -4.09 1.71
C LYS A 13 2.70 -3.07 1.09
N TRP A 14 3.69 -2.67 1.87
CA TRP A 14 4.73 -1.77 1.38
C TRP A 14 5.40 -2.31 0.11
N PRO A 15 5.72 -1.46 -0.90
CA PRO A 15 5.59 -0.01 -0.84
C PRO A 15 4.19 0.52 -1.22
N ASN A 16 3.41 -0.18 -2.02
CA ASN A 16 2.28 0.42 -2.72
C ASN A 16 1.15 -0.55 -3.08
N ASP A 17 1.14 -1.74 -2.51
CA ASP A 17 0.19 -2.79 -2.86
C ASP A 17 -1.01 -2.83 -1.91
N LEU A 18 -2.17 -3.15 -2.47
CA LEU A 18 -3.42 -3.40 -1.78
C LEU A 18 -3.75 -4.89 -1.83
N TYR A 19 -4.08 -5.46 -0.69
CA TYR A 19 -4.43 -6.88 -0.54
C TYR A 19 -5.75 -7.06 0.19
N THR A 20 -6.40 -8.16 -0.07
CA THR A 20 -7.41 -8.78 0.79
C THR A 20 -6.88 -10.15 1.26
N ASP A 21 -7.64 -10.86 2.07
CA ASP A 21 -7.27 -12.22 2.47
C ASP A 21 -7.26 -13.18 1.26
N SER A 22 -8.06 -12.88 0.23
CA SER A 22 -8.13 -13.62 -1.04
C SER A 22 -6.96 -13.35 -2.00
N GLY A 23 -6.15 -12.30 -1.81
CA GLY A 23 -5.00 -11.98 -2.65
C GLY A 23 -4.79 -10.50 -2.94
N LYS A 24 -3.97 -10.21 -3.95
CA LYS A 24 -3.66 -8.84 -4.37
C LYS A 24 -4.87 -8.20 -5.06
N LEU A 25 -5.41 -7.16 -4.44
CA LEU A 25 -6.53 -6.38 -4.96
C LEU A 25 -6.09 -5.31 -5.96
N GLY A 26 -4.91 -4.74 -5.78
CA GLY A 26 -4.45 -3.63 -6.60
C GLY A 26 -3.18 -2.98 -6.11
N GLY A 27 -2.95 -1.75 -6.53
CA GLY A 27 -1.80 -0.96 -6.07
C GLY A 27 -1.90 0.49 -6.46
N VAL A 28 -1.05 1.30 -5.84
CA VAL A 28 -0.93 2.75 -6.08
C VAL A 28 0.44 3.04 -6.65
N LEU A 29 0.51 3.71 -7.78
CA LEU A 29 1.74 4.22 -8.37
C LEU A 29 1.76 5.74 -8.23
N VAL A 30 2.83 6.27 -7.66
CA VAL A 30 3.04 7.71 -7.57
C VAL A 30 4.30 8.07 -8.33
N GLU A 31 4.16 8.95 -9.31
CA GLU A 31 5.26 9.51 -10.08
C GLU A 31 5.33 11.02 -9.82
N ALA A 32 6.54 11.54 -9.59
CA ALA A 32 6.75 12.96 -9.36
C ALA A 32 7.85 13.48 -10.28
N ARG A 33 7.62 14.66 -10.85
CA ARG A 33 8.67 15.40 -11.55
C ARG A 33 9.16 16.54 -10.69
N TRP A 34 10.46 16.57 -10.55
CA TRP A 34 11.17 17.62 -9.82
C TRP A 34 11.80 18.60 -10.80
N ARG A 35 11.72 19.87 -10.47
CA ARG A 35 12.45 20.92 -11.13
C ARG A 35 13.23 21.70 -10.07
N GLU A 36 14.55 21.66 -10.16
CA GLU A 36 15.43 22.16 -9.12
C GLU A 36 15.16 21.46 -7.78
N GLN A 37 14.60 22.14 -6.78
CA GLN A 37 14.24 21.56 -5.47
C GLN A 37 12.73 21.53 -5.20
N ALA A 38 11.93 21.87 -6.20
CA ALA A 38 10.47 21.88 -6.08
C ALA A 38 9.82 20.76 -6.89
N VAL A 39 8.72 20.22 -6.37
CA VAL A 39 7.88 19.29 -7.12
C VAL A 39 7.10 20.10 -8.15
N GLU A 40 7.31 19.80 -9.43
CA GLU A 40 6.61 20.45 -10.54
C GLU A 40 5.19 19.86 -10.72
N TRP A 41 5.10 18.53 -10.65
CA TRP A 41 3.82 17.83 -10.66
C TRP A 41 3.95 16.43 -10.03
N VAL A 42 2.82 15.90 -9.63
CA VAL A 42 2.66 14.53 -9.15
C VAL A 42 1.55 13.87 -9.95
N ALA A 43 1.79 12.66 -10.44
CA ALA A 43 0.78 11.78 -11.02
C ALA A 43 0.52 10.61 -10.06
N ILE A 44 -0.75 10.36 -9.76
CA ILE A 44 -1.17 9.24 -8.92
C ILE A 44 -1.99 8.28 -9.77
N GLY A 45 -1.45 7.10 -10.02
CA GLY A 45 -2.15 5.98 -10.65
C GLY A 45 -2.68 5.02 -9.60
N LEU A 46 -3.95 4.69 -9.66
CA LEU A 46 -4.55 3.66 -8.81
C LEU A 46 -5.09 2.53 -9.69
N GLY A 47 -4.54 1.33 -9.52
CA GLY A 47 -5.04 0.11 -10.15
C GLY A 47 -5.80 -0.73 -9.11
N VAL A 48 -7.10 -0.98 -9.36
CA VAL A 48 -7.94 -1.85 -8.52
C VAL A 48 -8.66 -2.85 -9.40
N ASN A 49 -8.57 -4.12 -9.05
CA ASN A 49 -9.31 -5.18 -9.71
C ASN A 49 -10.78 -5.12 -9.28
N VAL A 50 -11.65 -4.55 -10.10
CA VAL A 50 -13.10 -4.61 -9.85
C VAL A 50 -13.58 -6.06 -9.90
N LYS A 51 -13.02 -6.86 -10.82
CA LYS A 51 -13.20 -8.32 -10.88
C LYS A 51 -11.82 -8.98 -10.80
N ALA A 52 -11.73 -10.08 -10.06
CA ALA A 52 -10.49 -10.85 -10.02
C ALA A 52 -10.12 -11.34 -11.43
N PRO A 53 -8.88 -11.09 -11.90
CA PRO A 53 -8.42 -11.60 -13.19
C PRO A 53 -8.40 -13.15 -13.19
N PRO A 54 -9.10 -13.82 -14.13
CA PRO A 54 -9.27 -15.28 -14.07
C PRO A 54 -7.97 -16.07 -14.25
N ASN A 55 -6.96 -15.46 -14.88
CA ASN A 55 -5.69 -16.13 -15.22
C ASN A 55 -4.52 -15.67 -14.36
N LEU A 56 -4.77 -14.96 -13.27
CA LEU A 56 -3.72 -14.47 -12.37
C LEU A 56 -3.90 -15.05 -10.98
N ALA A 57 -3.11 -16.06 -10.66
CA ALA A 57 -3.12 -16.66 -9.33
C ALA A 57 -2.73 -15.63 -8.27
N GLY A 58 -3.41 -15.64 -7.13
CA GLY A 58 -3.17 -14.72 -6.03
C GLY A 58 -3.70 -13.29 -6.26
N ALA A 59 -4.49 -13.06 -7.33
CA ALA A 59 -5.21 -11.81 -7.52
C ALA A 59 -6.61 -11.90 -6.91
N ALA A 60 -7.01 -10.83 -6.20
CA ALA A 60 -8.37 -10.63 -5.68
C ALA A 60 -9.13 -9.59 -6.52
N GLY A 61 -10.43 -9.50 -6.31
CA GLY A 61 -11.32 -8.47 -6.84
C GLY A 61 -12.20 -7.90 -5.74
N LEU A 62 -12.96 -6.87 -6.08
CA LEU A 62 -14.03 -6.34 -5.25
C LEU A 62 -15.22 -7.31 -5.21
N GLU A 63 -16.22 -7.01 -4.39
CA GLU A 63 -17.43 -7.81 -4.33
C GLU A 63 -18.12 -7.95 -5.70
N PRO A 64 -18.76 -9.11 -5.96
CA PRO A 64 -19.55 -9.29 -7.16
C PRO A 64 -20.69 -8.27 -7.24
N GLY A 65 -20.88 -7.71 -8.44
CA GLY A 65 -21.93 -6.73 -8.70
C GLY A 65 -21.50 -5.28 -8.55
N ILE A 66 -20.31 -5.00 -8.01
CA ILE A 66 -19.77 -3.65 -7.94
C ILE A 66 -19.41 -3.16 -9.35
N GLU A 67 -19.89 -1.97 -9.69
CA GLU A 67 -19.63 -1.36 -10.97
C GLU A 67 -18.43 -0.38 -10.89
N ARG A 68 -17.63 -0.35 -11.96
CA ARG A 68 -16.43 0.53 -12.02
C ARG A 68 -16.73 1.99 -11.74
N LEU A 69 -17.87 2.49 -12.21
CA LEU A 69 -18.23 3.89 -12.03
C LEU A 69 -18.54 4.23 -10.57
N GLU A 70 -19.10 3.30 -9.81
CA GLU A 70 -19.34 3.47 -8.38
C GLU A 70 -18.02 3.58 -7.61
N VAL A 71 -17.05 2.73 -7.96
CA VAL A 71 -15.71 2.79 -7.38
C VAL A 71 -15.03 4.12 -7.70
N LEU A 72 -15.08 4.57 -8.96
CA LEU A 72 -14.50 5.84 -9.38
C LEU A 72 -15.16 7.04 -8.70
N ALA A 73 -16.46 7.02 -8.51
CA ALA A 73 -17.20 8.10 -7.86
C ALA A 73 -16.72 8.36 -6.41
N GLU A 74 -16.23 7.33 -5.72
CA GLU A 74 -15.66 7.49 -4.37
C GLU A 74 -14.15 7.72 -4.37
N LEU A 75 -13.43 7.01 -5.23
CA LEU A 75 -11.98 7.09 -5.24
C LEU A 75 -11.45 8.43 -5.74
N VAL A 76 -12.06 9.00 -6.77
CA VAL A 76 -11.55 10.26 -7.37
C VAL A 76 -11.57 11.43 -6.37
N PRO A 77 -12.66 11.69 -5.63
CA PRO A 77 -12.65 12.72 -4.60
C PRO A 77 -11.64 12.45 -3.48
N ALA A 78 -11.53 11.19 -3.04
CA ALA A 78 -10.58 10.79 -1.99
C ALA A 78 -9.12 11.00 -2.43
N LEU A 79 -8.77 10.62 -3.67
CA LEU A 79 -7.43 10.85 -4.23
C LEU A 79 -7.11 12.33 -4.36
N ARG A 80 -8.08 13.15 -4.79
CA ARG A 80 -7.90 14.60 -4.87
C ARG A 80 -7.64 15.23 -3.50
N ALA A 81 -8.37 14.78 -2.48
CA ALA A 81 -8.15 15.23 -1.12
C ALA A 81 -6.76 14.82 -0.60
N ALA A 82 -6.35 13.56 -0.84
CA ALA A 82 -5.05 13.07 -0.45
C ALA A 82 -3.88 13.76 -1.19
N ALA A 83 -4.08 14.09 -2.47
CA ALA A 83 -3.07 14.80 -3.27
C ALA A 83 -2.78 16.22 -2.77
N GLY A 84 -3.67 16.82 -1.98
CA GLY A 84 -3.46 18.11 -1.33
C GLY A 84 -2.63 18.04 -0.04
N ALA A 85 -2.40 16.85 0.50
CA ALA A 85 -1.59 16.67 1.69
C ALA A 85 -0.09 16.83 1.38
N SER A 86 0.66 17.36 2.33
CA SER A 86 2.10 17.56 2.21
C SER A 86 2.79 17.32 3.54
N GLY A 87 4.08 16.96 3.46
CA GLY A 87 4.89 16.68 4.64
C GLY A 87 4.90 15.20 5.05
N PRO A 88 5.52 14.89 6.18
CA PRO A 88 5.55 13.55 6.74
C PRO A 88 4.15 13.09 7.16
N LEU A 89 3.94 11.77 7.18
CA LEU A 89 2.73 11.15 7.72
C LEU A 89 2.49 11.60 9.16
N ALA A 90 1.28 12.03 9.46
CA ALA A 90 0.85 12.30 10.82
C ALA A 90 0.84 11.01 11.65
N ALA A 91 0.75 11.15 12.97
CA ALA A 91 0.81 10.00 13.87
C ALA A 91 -0.38 9.04 13.64
N ASP A 92 -1.58 9.59 13.46
CA ASP A 92 -2.81 8.86 13.18
C ASP A 92 -2.78 8.17 11.80
N GLU A 93 -2.24 8.82 10.77
CA GLU A 93 -2.07 8.20 9.45
C GLU A 93 -1.12 7.01 9.50
N ARG A 94 -0.03 7.14 10.25
CA ARG A 94 0.93 6.05 10.45
C ARG A 94 0.34 4.91 11.28
N GLU A 95 -0.45 5.23 12.29
CA GLU A 95 -1.15 4.23 13.10
C GLU A 95 -2.16 3.46 12.26
N GLU A 96 -2.92 4.15 11.40
CA GLU A 96 -3.86 3.55 10.46
C GLU A 96 -3.14 2.66 9.43
N PHE A 97 -1.99 3.11 8.88
CA PHE A 97 -1.16 2.27 8.03
C PHE A 97 -0.72 1.00 8.77
N ASN A 98 -0.17 1.14 9.98
CA ASN A 98 0.32 0.02 10.78
C ASN A 98 -0.79 -0.98 11.16
N ALA A 99 -2.01 -0.50 11.37
CA ALA A 99 -3.16 -1.35 11.67
C ALA A 99 -3.57 -2.21 10.46
N ARG A 100 -3.31 -1.71 9.24
CA ARG A 100 -3.61 -2.41 7.98
C ARG A 100 -2.41 -3.11 7.37
N ASP A 101 -1.20 -2.92 7.89
CA ASP A 101 0.01 -3.48 7.32
C ASP A 101 0.00 -5.02 7.38
N LEU A 102 -0.15 -5.62 6.21
CA LEU A 102 -0.09 -7.08 6.00
C LEU A 102 1.21 -7.70 6.50
N ALA A 103 2.30 -6.94 6.44
CA ALA A 103 3.66 -7.44 6.65
C ALA A 103 4.16 -7.23 8.07
N ARG A 104 3.56 -6.32 8.84
CA ARG A 104 4.04 -5.96 10.18
C ARG A 104 4.19 -7.18 11.08
N GLY A 105 5.37 -7.31 11.71
CA GLY A 105 5.72 -8.43 12.57
C GLY A 105 6.11 -9.72 11.85
N LYS A 106 5.98 -9.79 10.51
CA LYS A 106 6.37 -10.98 9.74
C LYS A 106 7.86 -10.95 9.36
N ALA A 107 8.41 -12.14 9.18
CA ALA A 107 9.77 -12.29 8.65
C ALA A 107 9.79 -11.94 7.16
N CYS A 108 10.84 -11.24 6.72
CA CYS A 108 11.08 -10.91 5.32
C CYS A 108 12.47 -11.38 4.88
N ILE A 109 12.64 -11.53 3.56
CA ILE A 109 13.91 -11.85 2.90
C ILE A 109 14.42 -10.69 2.04
N GLU A 110 13.52 -9.82 1.58
CA GLU A 110 13.85 -8.57 0.91
C GLU A 110 13.08 -7.42 1.56
N PRO A 111 13.69 -6.23 1.65
CA PRO A 111 14.99 -5.79 1.13
C PRO A 111 16.17 -6.28 1.96
N ALA A 112 15.93 -6.88 3.10
CA ALA A 112 16.93 -7.51 3.97
C ALA A 112 16.30 -8.67 4.74
N VAL A 113 17.12 -9.64 5.15
CA VAL A 113 16.65 -10.73 6.02
C VAL A 113 16.43 -10.19 7.42
N GLY A 114 15.14 -10.17 7.86
CA GLY A 114 14.77 -9.59 9.14
C GLY A 114 13.27 -9.71 9.41
N ARG A 115 12.76 -8.80 10.23
CA ARG A 115 11.34 -8.71 10.58
C ARG A 115 10.82 -7.31 10.30
N VAL A 116 9.68 -7.21 9.63
CA VAL A 116 9.02 -5.93 9.36
C VAL A 116 8.58 -5.28 10.67
N ALA A 117 9.08 -4.07 10.94
CA ALA A 117 8.76 -3.30 12.15
C ALA A 117 7.69 -2.22 11.93
N GLY A 118 7.43 -1.86 10.67
CA GLY A 118 6.47 -0.83 10.26
C GLY A 118 7.09 0.16 9.29
N ILE A 119 6.64 1.42 9.33
CA ILE A 119 7.14 2.49 8.46
C ILE A 119 7.59 3.71 9.26
N THR A 120 8.52 4.49 8.69
CA THR A 120 8.88 5.83 9.20
C THR A 120 7.79 6.86 8.88
N PRO A 121 7.83 8.06 9.49
CA PRO A 121 6.95 9.17 9.07
C PRO A 121 7.11 9.58 7.60
N THR A 122 8.26 9.27 6.98
CA THR A 122 8.54 9.53 5.57
C THR A 122 8.18 8.36 4.64
N GLY A 123 7.55 7.31 5.19
CA GLY A 123 7.06 6.16 4.41
C GLY A 123 8.12 5.08 4.10
N GLU A 124 9.31 5.18 4.69
CA GLU A 124 10.37 4.17 4.52
C GLU A 124 10.01 2.91 5.32
N LEU A 125 10.25 1.73 4.73
CA LEU A 125 10.06 0.46 5.42
C LEU A 125 11.11 0.29 6.53
N LEU A 126 10.68 -0.05 7.73
CA LEU A 126 11.56 -0.41 8.83
C LEU A 126 11.69 -1.93 8.94
N VAL A 127 12.92 -2.43 8.83
CA VAL A 127 13.22 -3.85 9.04
C VAL A 127 14.13 -4.00 10.25
N ALA A 128 13.66 -4.74 11.24
CA ALA A 128 14.46 -5.15 12.39
C ALA A 128 15.38 -6.31 11.99
N LEU A 129 16.67 -6.05 12.04
CA LEU A 129 17.76 -7.03 11.91
C LEU A 129 18.14 -7.55 13.29
N ALA A 130 19.21 -8.35 13.38
CA ALA A 130 19.64 -8.92 14.67
C ALA A 130 19.96 -7.83 15.72
N ASP A 131 20.68 -6.76 15.32
CA ASP A 131 21.22 -5.78 16.25
C ASP A 131 20.76 -4.33 15.96
N SER A 132 19.89 -4.13 14.95
CA SER A 132 19.49 -2.80 14.52
C SER A 132 18.16 -2.79 13.81
N VAL A 133 17.56 -1.59 13.67
CA VAL A 133 16.40 -1.35 12.78
C VAL A 133 16.85 -0.44 11.65
N VAL A 134 16.68 -0.89 10.42
CA VAL A 134 17.17 -0.19 9.22
C VAL A 134 16.00 0.30 8.38
N PRO A 135 15.98 1.58 7.96
CA PRO A 135 14.98 2.11 7.04
C PRO A 135 15.37 1.83 5.57
N PHE A 136 14.37 1.49 4.75
CA PHE A 136 14.50 1.27 3.31
C PHE A 136 13.53 2.16 2.55
N ARG A 137 14.05 3.00 1.66
CA ARG A 137 13.27 3.97 0.86
C ARG A 137 12.58 3.34 -0.35
N SER A 138 13.17 2.31 -0.90
CA SER A 138 12.74 1.68 -2.15
C SER A 138 13.11 0.21 -2.15
N GLY A 139 12.52 -0.54 -3.06
CA GLY A 139 12.75 -1.96 -3.23
C GLY A 139 11.45 -2.76 -3.18
N SER A 140 11.60 -4.06 -3.18
CA SER A 140 10.49 -5.01 -3.01
C SER A 140 10.44 -5.52 -1.57
N LEU A 141 9.24 -5.76 -1.08
CA LEU A 141 9.07 -6.48 0.18
C LEU A 141 8.65 -7.92 -0.13
N VAL A 142 9.56 -8.85 0.11
CA VAL A 142 9.31 -10.29 -0.01
C VAL A 142 9.27 -10.89 1.38
N LEU A 143 8.12 -11.40 1.76
CA LEU A 143 7.93 -12.09 3.04
C LEU A 143 8.46 -13.52 2.93
N ARG A 144 8.94 -14.04 4.04
CA ARG A 144 9.27 -15.47 4.15
C ARG A 144 7.97 -16.24 4.27
N ASP A 145 7.77 -17.26 3.43
CA ASP A 145 6.64 -18.17 3.58
C ASP A 145 6.66 -18.82 4.98
N PRO A 146 5.51 -18.93 5.64
CA PRO A 146 5.41 -19.70 6.86
C PRO A 146 5.78 -21.16 6.54
N GLN A 147 6.76 -21.70 7.27
CA GLN A 147 7.08 -23.13 7.23
C GLN A 147 6.00 -23.91 7.97
#